data_ef0df9341d527b23ddc864f61bb9c270
#
_entry.id   ef0df9341d527b23ddc864f61bb9c270
#
_cell.length_a   1.000
_cell.length_b   1.000
_cell.length_c   1.000
_cell.angle_alpha   90.00
_cell.angle_beta   90.00
_cell.angle_gamma   90.00
#
_symmetry.space_group_name_H-M   'P 1'
#
loop_
_entity.id
_entity.type
_entity.pdbx_description
1 polymer ?
#
loop_
_entity_poly.entity_id
_entity_poly.type
_entity_poly.pdbx_seq_one_letter_code
_entity_poly.pdbx_strand_id
1 'polypeptide(L)'
;MVQRKVLFWSIVTALGGFLFGFDTAVISGAEKAIQQLWHLSSVEHGFTISIALIGTVLGAMFGGIPSDRLGRRQTLRWIAVLYLVSAVGAALAPAWVPFMVFRFLGGLGVGASSVTAPLYISEISPAESRGKLVGLFQFNIVFGILAAYLSNYLLANVGEHSWRLMLGVQAVPAIAFLLFLFRVPESPRWLLLHGRLAEGKDVLRLINPATVEADTAAILTAQALAGQQSESLWASQYRTPVLLAVAFAFFNQVSGINAIIYYAPRIFEMTGLGQGAALLSSAGIGLVNFCFTLLGVNVIDRFGRRTLMLVGSLGLIATLGLVAMAFYTQRFQLFGGLLVPGLLFAYIAFFAFSQGAVIWVFISEIFPNAVRAKGQALGSSTHWVMATVIAFTFPYFAERLGGGNTFAFFCGMMVLQLVFVLRFMPETKGTSLEGVEKTLVMH
;
A
#
# COMPACT_ATOMS: atom_id res chain seq x y z
N MET A 1 -14.39 19.54 17.16
CA MET A 1 -13.85 20.05 15.88
C MET A 1 -12.34 19.89 15.87
N VAL A 2 -11.76 19.24 14.87
CA VAL A 2 -10.28 19.04 14.81
C VAL A 2 -9.60 20.41 14.72
N GLN A 3 -8.60 20.67 15.57
CA GLN A 3 -7.85 21.92 15.49
C GLN A 3 -7.13 22.03 14.15
N ARG A 4 -7.11 23.21 13.54
CA ARG A 4 -6.46 23.47 12.24
C ARG A 4 -5.00 22.99 12.19
N LYS A 5 -4.27 23.08 13.30
CA LYS A 5 -2.87 22.61 13.42
C LYS A 5 -2.76 21.10 13.29
N VAL A 6 -3.61 20.35 13.99
CA VAL A 6 -3.62 18.86 13.92
C VAL A 6 -3.97 18.39 12.52
N LEU A 7 -4.95 19.02 11.88
CA LEU A 7 -5.30 18.71 10.48
C LEU A 7 -4.12 18.99 9.54
N PHE A 8 -3.44 20.14 9.69
CA PHE A 8 -2.26 20.47 8.89
C PHE A 8 -1.14 19.44 9.07
N TRP A 9 -0.80 19.07 10.32
CA TRP A 9 0.23 18.08 10.60
C TRP A 9 -0.13 16.70 10.02
N SER A 10 -1.39 16.31 10.12
CA SER A 10 -1.89 15.05 9.55
C SER A 10 -1.81 15.04 8.03
N ILE A 11 -2.17 16.14 7.35
CA ILE A 11 -2.06 16.27 5.89
C ILE A 11 -0.60 16.21 5.46
N VAL A 12 0.28 16.97 6.13
CA VAL A 12 1.73 16.93 5.81
C VAL A 12 2.27 15.51 5.95
N THR A 13 1.95 14.83 7.05
CA THR A 13 2.43 13.45 7.27
C THR A 13 1.83 12.47 6.26
N ALA A 14 0.58 12.67 5.88
CA ALA A 14 -0.08 11.86 4.86
C ALA A 14 0.52 12.02 3.44
N LEU A 15 1.33 13.07 3.18
CA LEU A 15 2.13 13.17 1.94
C LEU A 15 3.12 12.01 1.80
N GLY A 16 3.57 11.40 2.91
CA GLY A 16 4.31 10.14 2.86
C GLY A 16 3.53 9.02 2.18
N GLY A 17 2.21 8.97 2.39
CA GLY A 17 1.30 8.07 1.66
C GLY A 17 1.16 8.42 0.18
N PHE A 18 1.08 9.72 -0.15
CA PHE A 18 1.07 10.16 -1.55
C PHE A 18 2.33 9.71 -2.29
N LEU A 19 3.51 9.92 -1.71
CA LEU A 19 4.78 9.50 -2.28
C LEU A 19 4.89 7.97 -2.41
N PHE A 20 4.36 7.24 -1.45
CA PHE A 20 4.23 5.78 -1.52
C PHE A 20 3.42 5.37 -2.78
N GLY A 21 2.20 5.89 -2.92
CA GLY A 21 1.34 5.57 -4.06
C GLY A 21 1.93 6.00 -5.38
N PHE A 22 2.56 7.18 -5.42
CA PHE A 22 3.23 7.70 -6.60
C PHE A 22 4.39 6.80 -7.02
N ASP A 23 5.30 6.43 -6.10
CA ASP A 23 6.44 5.55 -6.38
C ASP A 23 6.00 4.17 -6.88
N THR A 24 4.89 3.66 -6.36
CA THR A 24 4.31 2.38 -6.78
C THR A 24 3.90 2.39 -8.26
N ALA A 25 3.22 3.43 -8.73
CA ALA A 25 2.62 3.45 -10.05
C ALA A 25 3.50 4.11 -11.13
N VAL A 26 4.39 5.03 -10.74
CA VAL A 26 5.18 5.81 -11.71
C VAL A 26 6.08 4.96 -12.60
N ILE A 27 6.60 3.87 -12.06
CA ILE A 27 7.50 2.96 -12.80
C ILE A 27 6.81 2.33 -14.03
N SER A 28 5.47 2.18 -13.98
CA SER A 28 4.71 1.58 -15.08
C SER A 28 4.81 2.33 -16.40
N GLY A 29 5.00 3.65 -16.35
CA GLY A 29 5.21 4.45 -17.56
C GLY A 29 6.64 4.38 -18.12
N ALA A 30 7.60 4.00 -17.29
CA ALA A 30 9.02 3.95 -17.61
C ALA A 30 9.54 2.54 -17.92
N GLU A 31 8.86 1.49 -17.48
CA GLU A 31 9.37 0.11 -17.41
C GLU A 31 9.80 -0.44 -18.78
N LYS A 32 9.04 -0.14 -19.83
CA LYS A 32 9.33 -0.60 -21.19
C LYS A 32 10.57 0.09 -21.76
N ALA A 33 10.70 1.41 -21.56
CA ALA A 33 11.87 2.17 -21.99
C ALA A 33 13.13 1.71 -21.26
N ILE A 34 13.04 1.40 -19.98
CA ILE A 34 14.12 0.87 -19.15
C ILE A 34 14.56 -0.51 -19.65
N GLN A 35 13.60 -1.40 -19.95
CA GLN A 35 13.89 -2.73 -20.48
C GLN A 35 14.63 -2.65 -21.80
N GLN A 36 14.19 -1.78 -22.71
CA GLN A 36 14.79 -1.59 -24.03
C GLN A 36 16.18 -0.94 -23.93
N LEU A 37 16.33 0.09 -23.09
CA LEU A 37 17.59 0.86 -22.97
C LEU A 37 18.76 -0.02 -22.49
N TRP A 38 18.50 -0.92 -21.55
CA TRP A 38 19.52 -1.78 -20.97
C TRP A 38 19.46 -3.23 -21.46
N HIS A 39 18.63 -3.52 -22.48
CA HIS A 39 18.47 -4.84 -23.09
C HIS A 39 18.20 -5.94 -22.07
N LEU A 40 17.31 -5.65 -21.09
CA LEU A 40 17.04 -6.56 -19.99
C LEU A 40 16.20 -7.76 -20.44
N SER A 41 16.63 -8.95 -20.06
CA SER A 41 15.81 -10.17 -20.13
C SER A 41 14.56 -10.03 -19.25
N SER A 42 13.55 -10.87 -19.44
CA SER A 42 12.32 -10.84 -18.62
C SER A 42 12.59 -11.01 -17.13
N VAL A 43 13.60 -11.81 -16.77
CA VAL A 43 14.01 -12.03 -15.37
C VAL A 43 14.68 -10.78 -14.80
N GLU A 44 15.65 -10.18 -15.52
CA GLU A 44 16.30 -8.93 -15.11
C GLU A 44 15.30 -7.79 -15.04
N HIS A 45 14.35 -7.73 -15.97
CA HIS A 45 13.28 -6.74 -15.96
C HIS A 45 12.36 -6.91 -14.75
N GLY A 46 11.91 -8.13 -14.46
CA GLY A 46 11.14 -8.43 -13.26
C GLY A 46 11.87 -8.05 -11.97
N PHE A 47 13.19 -8.32 -11.91
CA PHE A 47 14.04 -7.89 -10.79
C PHE A 47 14.11 -6.36 -10.70
N THR A 48 14.24 -5.67 -11.83
CA THR A 48 14.27 -4.21 -11.90
C THR A 48 13.01 -3.58 -11.32
N ILE A 49 11.84 -4.14 -11.62
CA ILE A 49 10.57 -3.62 -11.10
C ILE A 49 10.41 -3.98 -9.62
N SER A 50 10.79 -5.19 -9.22
CA SER A 50 10.60 -5.69 -7.86
C SER A 50 11.61 -5.16 -6.84
N ILE A 51 12.73 -4.57 -7.25
CA ILE A 51 13.79 -4.12 -6.32
C ILE A 51 13.28 -3.08 -5.31
N ALA A 52 12.39 -2.19 -5.73
CA ALA A 52 11.74 -1.25 -4.84
C ALA A 52 10.86 -1.96 -3.79
N LEU A 53 10.17 -3.04 -4.18
CA LEU A 53 9.37 -3.84 -3.24
C LEU A 53 10.26 -4.60 -2.24
N ILE A 54 11.42 -5.08 -2.66
CA ILE A 54 12.43 -5.66 -1.73
C ILE A 54 12.84 -4.60 -0.71
N GLY A 55 13.12 -3.38 -1.16
CA GLY A 55 13.35 -2.24 -0.27
C GLY A 55 12.17 -1.97 0.66
N THR A 56 10.93 -2.07 0.16
CA THR A 56 9.70 -1.87 0.94
C THR A 56 9.55 -2.91 2.04
N VAL A 57 9.83 -4.20 1.74
CA VAL A 57 9.85 -5.27 2.77
C VAL A 57 10.79 -4.90 3.91
N LEU A 58 12.04 -4.55 3.59
CA LEU A 58 13.04 -4.20 4.60
C LEU A 58 12.69 -2.89 5.33
N GLY A 59 12.20 -1.89 4.62
CA GLY A 59 11.75 -0.63 5.19
C GLY A 59 10.58 -0.82 6.16
N ALA A 60 9.62 -1.68 5.84
CA ALA A 60 8.49 -2.00 6.72
C ALA A 60 8.91 -2.81 7.94
N MET A 61 9.82 -3.77 7.78
CA MET A 61 10.33 -4.60 8.89
C MET A 61 11.17 -3.79 9.89
N PHE A 62 12.00 -2.89 9.41
CA PHE A 62 13.00 -2.21 10.23
C PHE A 62 12.71 -0.71 10.47
N GLY A 63 11.76 -0.12 9.74
CA GLY A 63 11.44 1.32 9.83
C GLY A 63 10.90 1.76 11.19
N GLY A 64 10.36 0.86 12.00
CA GLY A 64 10.00 1.13 13.38
C GLY A 64 11.20 1.46 14.27
N ILE A 65 12.38 0.87 14.03
CA ILE A 65 13.58 1.07 14.85
C ILE A 65 14.05 2.54 14.85
N PRO A 66 14.29 3.20 13.69
CA PRO A 66 14.63 4.61 13.70
C PRO A 66 13.47 5.48 14.21
N SER A 67 12.22 5.10 13.95
CA SER A 67 11.04 5.82 14.47
C SER A 67 11.02 5.85 15.99
N ASP A 68 11.37 4.76 16.65
CA ASP A 68 11.43 4.70 18.10
C ASP A 68 12.68 5.38 18.69
N ARG A 69 13.84 5.24 18.04
CA ARG A 69 15.10 5.79 18.55
C ARG A 69 15.27 7.30 18.30
N LEU A 70 14.96 7.74 17.07
CA LEU A 70 15.21 9.12 16.62
C LEU A 70 13.97 10.03 16.76
N GLY A 71 12.79 9.44 16.96
CA GLY A 71 11.51 10.13 16.93
C GLY A 71 10.83 10.05 15.56
N ARG A 72 9.52 10.30 15.58
CA ARG A 72 8.67 10.14 14.39
C ARG A 72 9.00 11.19 13.33
N ARG A 73 9.11 12.46 13.77
CA ARG A 73 9.41 13.59 12.89
C ARG A 73 10.76 13.44 12.18
N GLN A 74 11.81 13.06 12.93
CA GLN A 74 13.14 12.91 12.35
C GLN A 74 13.17 11.73 11.36
N THR A 75 12.51 10.62 11.68
CA THR A 75 12.39 9.47 10.77
C THR A 75 11.63 9.84 9.50
N LEU A 76 10.54 10.60 9.60
CA LEU A 76 9.80 11.09 8.43
C LEU A 76 10.67 12.01 7.54
N ARG A 77 11.56 12.82 8.11
CA ARG A 77 12.52 13.62 7.33
C ARG A 77 13.50 12.75 6.57
N TRP A 78 14.04 11.69 7.18
CA TRP A 78 14.90 10.74 6.49
C TRP A 78 14.14 9.99 5.38
N ILE A 79 12.89 9.63 5.61
CA ILE A 79 12.01 9.05 4.59
C ILE A 79 11.84 10.03 3.41
N ALA A 80 11.59 11.30 3.67
CA ALA A 80 11.48 12.32 2.61
C ALA A 80 12.79 12.47 1.81
N VAL A 81 13.95 12.41 2.49
CA VAL A 81 15.26 12.40 1.82
C VAL A 81 15.44 11.13 0.96
N LEU A 82 15.05 9.95 1.45
CA LEU A 82 15.11 8.72 0.66
C LEU A 82 14.25 8.80 -0.60
N TYR A 83 13.04 9.33 -0.52
CA TYR A 83 12.19 9.57 -1.69
C TYR A 83 12.82 10.53 -2.68
N LEU A 84 13.39 11.65 -2.19
CA LEU A 84 14.04 12.65 -3.04
C LEU A 84 15.27 12.07 -3.75
N VAL A 85 16.14 11.39 -3.00
CA VAL A 85 17.35 10.74 -3.53
C VAL A 85 16.99 9.67 -4.55
N SER A 86 15.95 8.87 -4.27
CA SER A 86 15.45 7.86 -5.19
C SER A 86 14.94 8.48 -6.49
N ALA A 87 14.08 9.50 -6.40
CA ALA A 87 13.48 10.14 -7.58
C ALA A 87 14.55 10.77 -8.48
N VAL A 88 15.43 11.59 -7.91
CA VAL A 88 16.50 12.25 -8.64
C VAL A 88 17.53 11.25 -9.13
N GLY A 89 17.96 10.33 -8.27
CA GLY A 89 18.97 9.33 -8.60
C GLY A 89 18.52 8.36 -9.70
N ALA A 90 17.27 7.87 -9.63
CA ALA A 90 16.70 7.00 -10.67
C ALA A 90 16.54 7.74 -12.01
N ALA A 91 16.09 9.00 -11.98
CA ALA A 91 15.95 9.82 -13.18
C ALA A 91 17.30 10.11 -13.86
N LEU A 92 18.37 10.29 -13.08
CA LEU A 92 19.72 10.62 -13.58
C LEU A 92 20.63 9.41 -13.73
N ALA A 93 20.19 8.21 -13.38
CA ALA A 93 21.02 7.01 -13.39
C ALA A 93 21.61 6.76 -14.78
N PRO A 94 22.97 6.64 -14.89
CA PRO A 94 23.64 6.43 -16.17
C PRO A 94 23.61 4.96 -16.61
N ALA A 95 23.38 4.03 -15.69
CA ALA A 95 23.42 2.60 -15.91
C ALA A 95 22.40 1.84 -15.02
N TRP A 96 22.18 0.58 -15.34
CA TRP A 96 21.20 -0.27 -14.66
C TRP A 96 21.46 -0.42 -13.15
N VAL A 97 22.71 -0.72 -12.76
CA VAL A 97 23.03 -0.97 -11.33
C VAL A 97 22.79 0.26 -10.45
N PRO A 98 23.28 1.48 -10.77
CA PRO A 98 22.90 2.70 -10.04
C PRO A 98 21.37 2.93 -9.98
N PHE A 99 20.67 2.68 -11.09
CA PHE A 99 19.20 2.77 -11.11
C PHE A 99 18.58 1.86 -10.05
N MET A 100 19.01 0.60 -9.99
CA MET A 100 18.54 -0.38 -9.02
C MET A 100 18.77 0.09 -7.57
N VAL A 101 19.96 0.64 -7.28
CA VAL A 101 20.29 1.16 -5.94
C VAL A 101 19.31 2.29 -5.55
N PHE A 102 19.07 3.24 -6.45
CA PHE A 102 18.17 4.35 -6.15
C PHE A 102 16.71 3.87 -5.99
N ARG A 103 16.24 2.93 -6.79
CA ARG A 103 14.91 2.32 -6.64
C ARG A 103 14.78 1.55 -5.32
N PHE A 104 15.81 0.82 -4.91
CA PHE A 104 15.85 0.16 -3.60
C PHE A 104 15.75 1.16 -2.44
N LEU A 105 16.48 2.28 -2.50
CA LEU A 105 16.40 3.35 -1.49
C LEU A 105 14.99 3.96 -1.41
N GLY A 106 14.34 4.16 -2.57
CA GLY A 106 12.93 4.59 -2.61
C GLY A 106 12.02 3.60 -1.90
N GLY A 107 12.21 2.31 -2.18
CA GLY A 107 11.47 1.24 -1.52
C GLY A 107 11.65 1.23 0.00
N LEU A 108 12.88 1.42 0.51
CA LEU A 108 13.12 1.58 1.95
C LEU A 108 12.27 2.74 2.52
N GLY A 109 12.21 3.85 1.80
CA GLY A 109 11.36 5.00 2.15
C GLY A 109 9.87 4.64 2.19
N VAL A 110 9.38 3.90 1.18
CA VAL A 110 7.99 3.41 1.10
C VAL A 110 7.65 2.56 2.33
N GLY A 111 8.48 1.55 2.61
CA GLY A 111 8.26 0.64 3.73
C GLY A 111 8.29 1.36 5.08
N ALA A 112 9.29 2.19 5.33
CA ALA A 112 9.39 2.96 6.57
C ALA A 112 8.24 3.97 6.73
N SER A 113 7.78 4.58 5.62
CA SER A 113 6.63 5.50 5.62
C SER A 113 5.33 4.79 5.99
N SER A 114 5.12 3.56 5.50
CA SER A 114 3.91 2.78 5.79
C SER A 114 3.72 2.47 7.27
N VAL A 115 4.79 2.47 8.04
CA VAL A 115 4.78 2.26 9.51
C VAL A 115 4.75 3.60 10.24
N THR A 116 5.69 4.51 9.94
CA THR A 116 5.92 5.72 10.74
C THR A 116 4.83 6.77 10.55
N ALA A 117 4.30 6.95 9.34
CA ALA A 117 3.34 8.01 9.07
C ALA A 117 1.97 7.77 9.72
N PRO A 118 1.32 6.59 9.58
CA PRO A 118 0.08 6.29 10.30
C PRO A 118 0.26 6.33 11.82
N LEU A 119 1.41 5.85 12.34
CA LEU A 119 1.74 5.90 13.74
C LEU A 119 1.79 7.35 14.26
N TYR A 120 2.53 8.22 13.58
CA TYR A 120 2.62 9.63 13.93
C TYR A 120 1.24 10.31 13.91
N ILE A 121 0.46 10.11 12.83
CA ILE A 121 -0.89 10.67 12.73
C ILE A 121 -1.77 10.21 13.90
N SER A 122 -1.68 8.93 14.29
CA SER A 122 -2.46 8.40 15.41
C SER A 122 -2.06 9.04 16.76
N GLU A 123 -0.77 9.34 16.96
CA GLU A 123 -0.21 9.90 18.19
C GLU A 123 -0.53 11.38 18.38
N ILE A 124 -0.75 12.14 17.30
CA ILE A 124 -1.14 13.55 17.34
C ILE A 124 -2.65 13.79 17.26
N SER A 125 -3.43 12.74 17.04
CA SER A 125 -4.86 12.84 16.76
C SER A 125 -5.70 12.67 18.04
N PRO A 126 -6.71 13.55 18.27
CA PRO A 126 -7.73 13.32 19.28
C PRO A 126 -8.46 11.98 19.01
N ALA A 127 -8.87 11.30 20.10
CA ALA A 127 -9.48 9.97 20.02
C ALA A 127 -10.68 9.90 19.05
N GLU A 128 -11.56 10.92 19.10
CA GLU A 128 -12.77 10.95 18.26
C GLU A 128 -12.51 11.11 16.76
N SER A 129 -11.38 11.68 16.39
CA SER A 129 -11.03 11.94 14.98
C SER A 129 -9.89 11.08 14.44
N ARG A 130 -9.26 10.26 15.30
CA ARG A 130 -8.07 9.47 14.97
C ARG A 130 -8.24 8.61 13.73
N GLY A 131 -9.32 7.84 13.65
CA GLY A 131 -9.59 6.97 12.50
C GLY A 131 -9.69 7.73 11.18
N LYS A 132 -10.37 8.89 11.19
CA LYS A 132 -10.51 9.75 9.99
C LYS A 132 -9.17 10.35 9.57
N LEU A 133 -8.34 10.78 10.53
CA LEU A 133 -7.05 11.39 10.23
C LEU A 133 -6.03 10.35 9.76
N VAL A 134 -6.00 9.15 10.35
CA VAL A 134 -5.19 8.03 9.84
C VAL A 134 -5.66 7.61 8.44
N GLY A 135 -6.96 7.65 8.18
CA GLY A 135 -7.53 7.40 6.86
C GLY A 135 -7.01 8.33 5.75
N LEU A 136 -6.52 9.54 6.10
CA LEU A 136 -5.87 10.44 5.14
C LEU A 136 -4.62 9.80 4.52
N PHE A 137 -3.91 8.94 5.24
CA PHE A 137 -2.75 8.24 4.69
C PHE A 137 -3.15 7.30 3.54
N GLN A 138 -4.20 6.49 3.75
CA GLN A 138 -4.72 5.61 2.70
C GLN A 138 -5.30 6.40 1.52
N PHE A 139 -6.04 7.48 1.79
CA PHE A 139 -6.52 8.40 0.75
C PHE A 139 -5.37 8.90 -0.12
N ASN A 140 -4.26 9.33 0.52
CA ASN A 140 -3.10 9.84 -0.19
C ASN A 140 -2.37 8.77 -0.99
N ILE A 141 -2.36 7.49 -0.56
CA ILE A 141 -1.78 6.40 -1.35
C ILE A 141 -2.52 6.27 -2.69
N VAL A 142 -3.84 6.13 -2.66
CA VAL A 142 -4.62 5.94 -3.91
C VAL A 142 -4.62 7.21 -4.78
N PHE A 143 -4.57 8.39 -4.17
CA PHE A 143 -4.40 9.65 -4.89
C PHE A 143 -3.00 9.75 -5.55
N GLY A 144 -1.96 9.29 -4.87
CA GLY A 144 -0.60 9.21 -5.42
C GLY A 144 -0.50 8.27 -6.62
N ILE A 145 -1.17 7.11 -6.57
CA ILE A 145 -1.26 6.19 -7.72
C ILE A 145 -1.92 6.88 -8.93
N LEU A 146 -3.05 7.54 -8.71
CA LEU A 146 -3.74 8.30 -9.77
C LEU A 146 -2.84 9.40 -10.35
N ALA A 147 -2.20 10.19 -9.49
CA ALA A 147 -1.31 11.27 -9.90
C ALA A 147 -0.10 10.75 -10.70
N ALA A 148 0.47 9.59 -10.33
CA ALA A 148 1.56 8.96 -11.05
C ALA A 148 1.15 8.52 -12.46
N TYR A 149 0.00 7.87 -12.62
CA TYR A 149 -0.50 7.49 -13.94
C TYR A 149 -0.81 8.72 -14.81
N LEU A 150 -1.41 9.76 -14.24
CA LEU A 150 -1.66 11.02 -14.96
C LEU A 150 -0.35 11.69 -15.35
N SER A 151 0.65 11.75 -14.48
CA SER A 151 1.96 12.32 -14.81
C SER A 151 2.65 11.52 -15.91
N ASN A 152 2.58 10.19 -15.89
CA ASN A 152 3.13 9.35 -16.96
C ASN A 152 2.48 9.67 -18.32
N TYR A 153 1.15 9.80 -18.34
CA TYR A 153 0.42 10.16 -19.56
C TYR A 153 0.84 11.56 -20.09
N LEU A 154 0.90 12.55 -19.21
CA LEU A 154 1.25 13.94 -19.59
C LEU A 154 2.71 14.08 -20.04
N LEU A 155 3.61 13.30 -19.46
CA LEU A 155 5.05 13.36 -19.75
C LEU A 155 5.49 12.43 -20.88
N ALA A 156 4.61 11.56 -21.41
CA ALA A 156 4.96 10.52 -22.37
C ALA A 156 5.62 11.08 -23.65
N ASN A 157 5.21 12.27 -24.10
CA ASN A 157 5.65 12.86 -25.37
C ASN A 157 6.60 14.08 -25.20
N VAL A 158 7.21 14.26 -24.01
CA VAL A 158 8.06 15.44 -23.72
C VAL A 158 9.50 15.30 -24.29
N GLY A 159 9.83 14.17 -24.90
CA GLY A 159 11.13 13.93 -25.53
C GLY A 159 11.59 12.49 -25.43
N GLU A 160 12.77 12.19 -26.00
CA GLU A 160 13.34 10.83 -26.05
C GLU A 160 13.61 10.24 -24.66
N HIS A 161 13.81 11.07 -23.65
CA HIS A 161 14.08 10.66 -22.28
C HIS A 161 12.88 10.87 -21.34
N SER A 162 11.65 10.85 -21.88
CA SER A 162 10.42 11.06 -21.13
C SER A 162 10.31 10.17 -19.87
N TRP A 163 10.78 8.93 -19.92
CA TRP A 163 10.79 8.02 -18.78
C TRP A 163 11.59 8.55 -17.57
N ARG A 164 12.68 9.32 -17.82
CA ARG A 164 13.46 9.97 -16.76
C ARG A 164 12.67 11.09 -16.09
N LEU A 165 11.92 11.86 -16.88
CA LEU A 165 11.04 12.91 -16.36
C LEU A 165 9.87 12.32 -15.56
N MET A 166 9.29 11.20 -16.01
CA MET A 166 8.25 10.49 -15.27
C MET A 166 8.72 10.12 -13.86
N LEU A 167 9.91 9.52 -13.73
CA LEU A 167 10.48 9.18 -12.42
C LEU A 167 10.92 10.41 -11.62
N GLY A 168 11.53 11.38 -12.29
CA GLY A 168 12.09 12.58 -11.65
C GLY A 168 11.04 13.54 -11.10
N VAL A 169 9.84 13.58 -11.67
CA VAL A 169 8.77 14.51 -11.21
C VAL A 169 8.34 14.22 -9.77
N GLN A 170 8.55 13.01 -9.28
CA GLN A 170 8.32 12.65 -7.87
C GLN A 170 9.19 13.48 -6.91
N ALA A 171 10.30 14.05 -7.36
CA ALA A 171 11.13 14.94 -6.54
C ALA A 171 10.35 16.17 -6.05
N VAL A 172 9.39 16.69 -6.83
CA VAL A 172 8.60 17.87 -6.47
C VAL A 172 7.78 17.61 -5.18
N PRO A 173 6.90 16.60 -5.10
CA PRO A 173 6.19 16.32 -3.85
C PRO A 173 7.13 15.82 -2.74
N ALA A 174 8.29 15.21 -3.04
CA ALA A 174 9.26 14.81 -2.03
C ALA A 174 9.93 16.03 -1.36
N ILE A 175 10.29 17.05 -2.13
CA ILE A 175 10.80 18.32 -1.61
C ILE A 175 9.72 19.01 -0.77
N ALA A 176 8.49 19.08 -1.26
CA ALA A 176 7.38 19.68 -0.52
C ALA A 176 7.16 18.97 0.83
N PHE A 177 7.18 17.64 0.83
CA PHE A 177 7.07 16.82 2.04
C PHE A 177 8.19 17.14 3.02
N LEU A 178 9.46 17.14 2.56
CA LEU A 178 10.61 17.47 3.39
C LEU A 178 10.51 18.86 4.02
N LEU A 179 10.15 19.87 3.22
CA LEU A 179 10.04 21.25 3.69
C LEU A 179 8.90 21.44 4.71
N PHE A 180 7.73 20.84 4.45
CA PHE A 180 6.62 20.96 5.40
C PHE A 180 6.86 20.22 6.71
N LEU A 181 7.67 19.14 6.73
CA LEU A 181 8.04 18.43 7.95
C LEU A 181 8.85 19.29 8.94
N PHE A 182 9.44 20.42 8.52
CA PHE A 182 10.06 21.36 9.44
C PHE A 182 9.04 22.11 10.31
N ARG A 183 7.77 22.20 9.87
CA ARG A 183 6.68 22.87 10.59
C ARG A 183 5.83 21.91 11.43
N VAL A 184 6.18 20.63 11.44
CA VAL A 184 5.47 19.58 12.17
C VAL A 184 6.21 19.33 13.49
N PRO A 185 5.54 19.27 14.67
CA PRO A 185 6.18 18.97 15.95
C PRO A 185 6.61 17.50 16.03
N GLU A 186 7.40 17.14 17.03
CA GLU A 186 7.63 15.73 17.34
C GLU A 186 6.40 15.13 18.03
N SER A 187 6.27 13.78 18.00
CA SER A 187 5.18 13.09 18.66
C SER A 187 5.17 13.37 20.18
N PRO A 188 4.04 13.81 20.75
CA PRO A 188 3.95 14.03 22.19
C PRO A 188 4.16 12.74 22.97
N ARG A 189 3.66 11.61 22.47
CA ARG A 189 3.87 10.30 23.08
C ARG A 189 5.35 9.94 23.11
N TRP A 190 6.05 10.09 21.99
CA TRP A 190 7.49 9.83 21.93
C TRP A 190 8.28 10.72 22.90
N LEU A 191 7.96 12.02 22.95
CA LEU A 191 8.62 12.98 23.84
C LEU A 191 8.46 12.58 25.31
N LEU A 192 7.24 12.24 25.74
CA LEU A 192 6.95 11.83 27.13
C LEU A 192 7.71 10.56 27.50
N LEU A 193 7.75 9.57 26.60
CA LEU A 193 8.41 8.26 26.84
C LEU A 193 9.94 8.37 26.85
N HIS A 194 10.51 9.47 26.30
CA HIS A 194 11.95 9.75 26.32
C HIS A 194 12.34 10.82 27.38
N GLY A 195 11.48 11.05 28.36
CA GLY A 195 11.77 11.96 29.48
C GLY A 195 11.65 13.46 29.15
N ARG A 196 11.25 13.84 27.94
CA ARG A 196 11.06 15.24 27.50
C ARG A 196 9.67 15.73 27.86
N LEU A 197 9.34 15.68 29.17
CA LEU A 197 7.98 15.90 29.69
C LEU A 197 7.43 17.29 29.33
N ALA A 198 8.23 18.35 29.48
CA ALA A 198 7.80 19.72 29.19
C ALA A 198 7.38 19.86 27.72
N GLU A 199 8.24 19.44 26.81
CA GLU A 199 7.97 19.48 25.34
C GLU A 199 6.77 18.64 24.95
N GLY A 200 6.64 17.42 25.52
CA GLY A 200 5.48 16.55 25.27
C GLY A 200 4.17 17.21 25.72
N LYS A 201 4.14 17.83 26.88
CA LYS A 201 2.99 18.59 27.39
C LYS A 201 2.69 19.81 26.51
N ASP A 202 3.70 20.51 26.01
CA ASP A 202 3.49 21.64 25.11
C ASP A 202 2.82 21.23 23.80
N VAL A 203 3.22 20.09 23.22
CA VAL A 203 2.54 19.55 22.04
C VAL A 203 1.11 19.11 22.37
N LEU A 204 0.88 18.44 23.50
CA LEU A 204 -0.49 18.08 23.95
C LEU A 204 -1.37 19.31 24.12
N ARG A 205 -0.84 20.43 24.68
CA ARG A 205 -1.59 21.70 24.77
C ARG A 205 -2.02 22.23 23.41
N LEU A 206 -1.19 22.04 22.37
CA LEU A 206 -1.56 22.41 21.00
C LEU A 206 -2.62 21.48 20.38
N ILE A 207 -2.75 20.25 20.88
CA ILE A 207 -3.76 19.28 20.43
C ILE A 207 -5.07 19.49 21.18
N ASN A 208 -5.04 19.45 22.49
CA ASN A 208 -6.18 19.71 23.39
C ASN A 208 -5.74 20.24 24.74
N PRO A 209 -5.86 21.54 25.00
CA PRO A 209 -5.44 22.13 26.25
C PRO A 209 -6.16 21.58 27.49
N ALA A 210 -7.40 21.10 27.35
CA ALA A 210 -8.22 20.63 28.47
C ALA A 210 -7.81 19.26 29.01
N THR A 211 -7.10 18.43 28.23
CA THR A 211 -6.82 17.02 28.58
C THR A 211 -5.33 16.74 28.83
N VAL A 212 -4.46 17.74 28.85
CA VAL A 212 -2.99 17.59 28.88
C VAL A 212 -2.50 16.67 30.01
N GLU A 213 -2.98 16.87 31.23
CA GLU A 213 -2.53 16.06 32.37
C GLU A 213 -3.11 14.65 32.33
N ALA A 214 -4.36 14.50 31.92
CA ALA A 214 -5.01 13.21 31.76
C ALA A 214 -4.34 12.38 30.64
N ASP A 215 -4.07 13.00 29.47
CA ASP A 215 -3.39 12.34 28.36
C ASP A 215 -1.96 11.97 28.72
N THR A 216 -1.24 12.84 29.44
CA THR A 216 0.12 12.55 29.96
C THR A 216 0.11 11.32 30.87
N ALA A 217 -0.79 11.31 31.86
CA ALA A 217 -0.92 10.18 32.79
C ALA A 217 -1.30 8.88 32.06
N ALA A 218 -2.24 8.95 31.12
CA ALA A 218 -2.67 7.79 30.33
C ALA A 218 -1.52 7.20 29.50
N ILE A 219 -0.70 8.04 28.84
CA ILE A 219 0.45 7.60 28.04
C ILE A 219 1.50 6.89 28.91
N LEU A 220 1.85 7.47 30.05
CA LEU A 220 2.86 6.91 30.97
C LEU A 220 2.37 5.60 31.61
N THR A 221 1.09 5.54 32.02
CA THR A 221 0.49 4.33 32.57
C THR A 221 0.42 3.21 31.55
N ALA A 222 0.01 3.53 30.32
CA ALA A 222 -0.04 2.53 29.23
C ALA A 222 1.35 1.92 28.93
N GLN A 223 2.42 2.73 29.03
CA GLN A 223 3.80 2.22 28.87
C GLN A 223 4.20 1.26 29.99
N ALA A 224 3.85 1.59 31.25
CA ALA A 224 4.16 0.74 32.38
C ALA A 224 3.46 -0.63 32.29
N LEU A 225 2.22 -0.65 31.78
CA LEU A 225 1.45 -1.88 31.56
C LEU A 225 1.95 -2.70 30.36
N ALA A 226 2.37 -2.04 29.27
CA ALA A 226 2.84 -2.73 28.06
C ALA A 226 4.10 -3.56 28.29
N GLY A 227 4.94 -3.19 29.26
CA GLY A 227 6.14 -3.96 29.65
C GLY A 227 5.84 -5.31 30.30
N GLN A 228 4.61 -5.52 30.77
CA GLN A 228 4.21 -6.73 31.52
C GLN A 228 3.54 -7.82 30.65
N GLN A 229 3.11 -7.52 29.42
CA GLN A 229 2.32 -8.43 28.59
C GLN A 229 2.95 -8.68 27.21
N SER A 230 4.13 -9.31 27.15
CA SER A 230 4.71 -9.74 25.87
C SER A 230 4.52 -11.24 25.67
N GLU A 231 3.44 -11.62 24.98
CA GLU A 231 3.22 -13.01 24.55
C GLU A 231 3.92 -13.33 23.21
N SER A 232 4.20 -14.62 23.00
CA SER A 232 4.73 -15.09 21.72
C SER A 232 3.59 -15.25 20.71
N LEU A 233 3.74 -14.65 19.51
CA LEU A 233 2.81 -14.85 18.39
C LEU A 233 2.70 -16.35 17.98
N TRP A 234 3.75 -17.11 18.23
CA TRP A 234 3.84 -18.53 17.85
C TRP A 234 3.26 -19.49 18.89
N ALA A 235 2.62 -19.00 19.95
CA ALA A 235 1.89 -19.83 20.88
C ALA A 235 0.74 -20.55 20.15
N SER A 236 0.46 -21.79 20.57
CA SER A 236 -0.54 -22.66 19.91
C SER A 236 -1.91 -22.02 19.77
N GLN A 237 -2.30 -21.22 20.74
CA GLN A 237 -3.57 -20.48 20.78
C GLN A 237 -3.73 -19.46 19.64
N TYR A 238 -2.63 -18.94 19.05
CA TYR A 238 -2.67 -17.96 17.96
C TYR A 238 -2.50 -18.58 16.57
N ARG A 239 -2.46 -19.91 16.46
CA ARG A 239 -2.25 -20.62 15.19
C ARG A 239 -3.31 -20.25 14.15
N THR A 240 -4.58 -20.21 14.53
CA THR A 240 -5.68 -19.87 13.62
C THR A 240 -5.60 -18.42 13.12
N PRO A 241 -5.50 -17.37 13.97
CA PRO A 241 -5.26 -16.00 13.51
C PRO A 241 -4.02 -15.85 12.62
N VAL A 242 -2.92 -16.51 12.94
CA VAL A 242 -1.68 -16.48 12.12
C VAL A 242 -1.93 -17.06 10.73
N LEU A 243 -2.56 -18.23 10.63
CA LEU A 243 -2.88 -18.84 9.33
C LEU A 243 -3.85 -17.98 8.52
N LEU A 244 -4.86 -17.39 9.15
CA LEU A 244 -5.80 -16.49 8.48
C LEU A 244 -5.10 -15.22 7.95
N ALA A 245 -4.23 -14.59 8.73
CA ALA A 245 -3.49 -13.41 8.31
C ALA A 245 -2.57 -13.70 7.12
N VAL A 246 -1.81 -14.80 7.18
CA VAL A 246 -0.92 -15.23 6.10
C VAL A 246 -1.71 -15.58 4.84
N ALA A 247 -2.76 -16.39 4.96
CA ALA A 247 -3.59 -16.78 3.82
C ALA A 247 -4.28 -15.56 3.18
N PHE A 248 -4.79 -14.62 3.99
CA PHE A 248 -5.44 -13.43 3.49
C PHE A 248 -4.45 -12.53 2.71
N ALA A 249 -3.27 -12.29 3.28
CA ALA A 249 -2.22 -11.51 2.63
C ALA A 249 -1.70 -12.20 1.35
N PHE A 250 -1.58 -13.52 1.35
CA PHE A 250 -1.24 -14.32 0.18
C PHE A 250 -2.30 -14.16 -0.94
N PHE A 251 -3.57 -14.41 -0.65
CA PHE A 251 -4.64 -14.30 -1.65
C PHE A 251 -4.80 -12.88 -2.19
N ASN A 252 -4.58 -11.88 -1.35
CA ASN A 252 -4.60 -10.48 -1.80
C ASN A 252 -3.60 -10.25 -2.94
N GLN A 253 -2.41 -10.84 -2.89
CA GLN A 253 -1.36 -10.62 -3.88
C GLN A 253 -1.48 -11.52 -5.10
N VAL A 254 -1.87 -12.79 -4.92
CA VAL A 254 -2.09 -13.70 -6.05
C VAL A 254 -3.38 -13.41 -6.84
N SER A 255 -4.12 -12.37 -6.46
CA SER A 255 -5.15 -11.75 -7.32
C SER A 255 -4.57 -11.10 -8.57
N GLY A 256 -3.25 -10.81 -8.59
CA GLY A 256 -2.57 -10.13 -9.68
C GLY A 256 -2.57 -8.60 -9.60
N ILE A 257 -3.02 -8.01 -8.49
CA ILE A 257 -3.16 -6.55 -8.37
C ILE A 257 -1.85 -5.81 -8.68
N ASN A 258 -0.73 -6.26 -8.12
CA ASN A 258 0.55 -5.61 -8.36
C ASN A 258 1.07 -5.84 -9.80
N ALA A 259 0.78 -7.00 -10.41
CA ALA A 259 1.04 -7.20 -11.84
C ALA A 259 0.29 -6.17 -12.69
N ILE A 260 -0.99 -5.93 -12.39
CA ILE A 260 -1.80 -4.97 -13.14
C ILE A 260 -1.32 -3.54 -12.88
N ILE A 261 -1.05 -3.13 -11.63
CA ILE A 261 -0.60 -1.76 -11.32
C ILE A 261 0.77 -1.44 -11.94
N TYR A 262 1.74 -2.35 -11.83
CA TYR A 262 3.10 -2.10 -12.32
C TYR A 262 3.22 -2.18 -13.84
N TYR A 263 2.38 -3.00 -14.49
CA TYR A 263 2.48 -3.29 -15.92
C TYR A 263 1.23 -2.91 -16.71
N ALA A 264 0.37 -2.02 -16.17
CA ALA A 264 -0.87 -1.61 -16.82
C ALA A 264 -0.69 -1.17 -18.27
N PRO A 265 0.23 -0.23 -18.61
CA PRO A 265 0.40 0.19 -20.00
C PRO A 265 0.80 -0.98 -20.90
N ARG A 266 1.72 -1.84 -20.45
CA ARG A 266 2.16 -3.04 -21.21
C ARG A 266 1.00 -3.99 -21.46
N ILE A 267 0.16 -4.27 -20.48
CA ILE A 267 -1.01 -5.15 -20.63
C ILE A 267 -1.96 -4.57 -21.68
N PHE A 268 -2.19 -3.26 -21.68
CA PHE A 268 -3.03 -2.60 -22.67
C PHE A 268 -2.39 -2.61 -24.07
N GLU A 269 -1.08 -2.40 -24.19
CA GLU A 269 -0.38 -2.53 -25.47
C GLU A 269 -0.43 -3.95 -26.05
N MET A 270 -0.38 -5.00 -25.20
CA MET A 270 -0.56 -6.39 -25.65
C MET A 270 -1.93 -6.63 -26.30
N THR A 271 -2.92 -5.79 -26.03
CA THR A 271 -4.25 -5.85 -26.67
C THR A 271 -4.37 -5.01 -27.93
N GLY A 272 -3.26 -4.42 -28.39
CA GLY A 272 -3.21 -3.62 -29.62
C GLY A 272 -3.51 -2.14 -29.42
N LEU A 273 -3.60 -1.65 -28.19
CA LEU A 273 -3.70 -0.22 -27.92
C LEU A 273 -2.36 0.48 -28.17
N GLY A 274 -2.39 1.62 -28.82
CA GLY A 274 -1.20 2.48 -28.96
C GLY A 274 -0.75 3.04 -27.60
N GLN A 275 0.51 3.41 -27.48
CA GLN A 275 1.14 3.85 -26.22
C GLN A 275 0.34 4.95 -25.49
N GLY A 276 -0.12 5.99 -26.19
CA GLY A 276 -0.90 7.07 -25.58
C GLY A 276 -2.23 6.59 -24.99
N ALA A 277 -2.95 5.70 -25.71
CA ALA A 277 -4.19 5.11 -25.24
C ALA A 277 -3.95 4.16 -24.07
N ALA A 278 -2.85 3.42 -24.07
CA ALA A 278 -2.47 2.51 -22.98
C ALA A 278 -2.16 3.29 -21.68
N LEU A 279 -1.42 4.39 -21.78
CA LEU A 279 -1.14 5.25 -20.62
C LEU A 279 -2.39 5.96 -20.11
N LEU A 280 -3.26 6.43 -20.99
CA LEU A 280 -4.54 7.04 -20.60
C LEU A 280 -5.47 6.00 -19.91
N SER A 281 -5.52 4.78 -20.43
CA SER A 281 -6.26 3.68 -19.80
C SER A 281 -5.68 3.34 -18.42
N SER A 282 -4.35 3.42 -18.27
CA SER A 282 -3.72 3.23 -16.96
C SER A 282 -4.11 4.34 -15.96
N ALA A 283 -4.25 5.59 -16.41
CA ALA A 283 -4.82 6.66 -15.60
C ALA A 283 -6.28 6.36 -15.19
N GLY A 284 -7.05 5.72 -16.07
CA GLY A 284 -8.39 5.19 -15.77
C GLY A 284 -8.38 4.14 -14.64
N ILE A 285 -7.39 3.23 -14.64
CA ILE A 285 -7.15 2.30 -13.51
C ILE A 285 -6.95 3.08 -12.20
N GLY A 286 -6.09 4.10 -12.20
CA GLY A 286 -5.86 4.95 -11.04
C GLY A 286 -7.12 5.63 -10.54
N LEU A 287 -7.94 6.17 -11.44
CA LEU A 287 -9.20 6.84 -11.10
C LEU A 287 -10.22 5.86 -10.49
N VAL A 288 -10.40 4.70 -11.12
CA VAL A 288 -11.30 3.66 -10.60
C VAL A 288 -10.83 3.17 -9.23
N ASN A 289 -9.52 2.92 -9.07
CA ASN A 289 -8.94 2.54 -7.79
C ASN A 289 -9.21 3.59 -6.70
N PHE A 290 -9.01 4.86 -7.01
CA PHE A 290 -9.28 5.97 -6.11
C PHE A 290 -10.75 6.00 -5.67
N CYS A 291 -11.69 6.03 -6.61
CA CYS A 291 -13.13 6.10 -6.33
C CYS A 291 -13.62 4.88 -5.52
N PHE A 292 -13.23 3.67 -5.93
CA PHE A 292 -13.73 2.45 -5.29
C PHE A 292 -13.03 2.13 -3.98
N THR A 293 -11.81 2.58 -3.75
CA THR A 293 -11.20 2.52 -2.40
C THR A 293 -11.96 3.42 -1.43
N LEU A 294 -12.31 4.64 -1.83
CA LEU A 294 -13.13 5.54 -0.99
C LEU A 294 -14.50 4.94 -0.72
N LEU A 295 -15.13 4.33 -1.72
CA LEU A 295 -16.39 3.61 -1.52
C LEU A 295 -16.21 2.47 -0.51
N GLY A 296 -15.19 1.64 -0.67
CA GLY A 296 -14.89 0.49 0.19
C GLY A 296 -14.75 0.89 1.66
N VAL A 297 -13.96 1.93 1.94
CA VAL A 297 -13.78 2.46 3.30
C VAL A 297 -15.09 2.93 3.93
N ASN A 298 -16.01 3.50 3.12
CA ASN A 298 -17.30 3.98 3.63
C ASN A 298 -18.33 2.86 3.85
N VAL A 299 -18.22 1.74 3.12
CA VAL A 299 -19.22 0.67 3.17
C VAL A 299 -18.81 -0.53 4.02
N ILE A 300 -17.53 -0.65 4.39
CA ILE A 300 -16.98 -1.79 5.12
C ILE A 300 -17.69 -2.04 6.47
N ASP A 301 -18.02 -0.99 7.20
CA ASP A 301 -18.72 -1.08 8.47
C ASP A 301 -20.23 -1.33 8.29
N ARG A 302 -20.77 -1.02 7.10
CA ARG A 302 -22.18 -1.25 6.81
C ARG A 302 -22.47 -2.69 6.37
N PHE A 303 -21.64 -3.26 5.50
CA PHE A 303 -21.88 -4.59 4.91
C PHE A 303 -21.08 -5.71 5.57
N GLY A 304 -19.99 -5.40 6.27
CA GLY A 304 -19.10 -6.39 6.92
C GLY A 304 -17.98 -6.87 6.00
N ARG A 305 -16.96 -7.42 6.62
CA ARG A 305 -15.70 -7.80 5.97
C ARG A 305 -15.88 -9.01 5.06
N ARG A 306 -16.58 -10.03 5.56
CA ARG A 306 -16.84 -11.28 4.83
C ARG A 306 -17.72 -11.05 3.60
N THR A 307 -18.78 -10.25 3.73
CA THR A 307 -19.69 -9.94 2.61
C THR A 307 -18.95 -9.22 1.48
N LEU A 308 -18.14 -8.20 1.79
CA LEU A 308 -17.33 -7.50 0.79
C LEU A 308 -16.36 -8.44 0.09
N MET A 309 -15.73 -9.36 0.82
CA MET A 309 -14.83 -10.35 0.25
C MET A 309 -15.55 -11.35 -0.67
N LEU A 310 -16.77 -11.79 -0.34
CA LEU A 310 -17.56 -12.67 -1.20
C LEU A 310 -17.91 -12.00 -2.52
N VAL A 311 -18.47 -10.78 -2.45
CA VAL A 311 -18.83 -9.99 -3.65
C VAL A 311 -17.59 -9.69 -4.49
N GLY A 312 -16.50 -9.27 -3.83
CA GLY A 312 -15.22 -9.02 -4.50
C GLY A 312 -14.66 -10.25 -5.19
N SER A 313 -14.62 -11.40 -4.50
CA SER A 313 -14.11 -12.66 -5.10
C SER A 313 -14.89 -13.06 -6.34
N LEU A 314 -16.22 -12.98 -6.32
CA LEU A 314 -17.05 -13.28 -7.49
C LEU A 314 -16.77 -12.31 -8.66
N GLY A 315 -16.66 -11.02 -8.36
CA GLY A 315 -16.31 -10.01 -9.37
C GLY A 315 -14.91 -10.21 -9.96
N LEU A 316 -13.92 -10.55 -9.13
CA LEU A 316 -12.55 -10.84 -9.57
C LEU A 316 -12.49 -12.10 -10.44
N ILE A 317 -13.19 -13.18 -10.08
CA ILE A 317 -13.29 -14.41 -10.89
C ILE A 317 -13.87 -14.07 -12.25
N ALA A 318 -15.00 -13.36 -12.28
CA ALA A 318 -15.68 -13.02 -13.52
C ALA A 318 -14.80 -12.15 -14.43
N THR A 319 -14.21 -11.09 -13.90
CA THR A 319 -13.41 -10.14 -14.68
C THR A 319 -12.11 -10.76 -15.17
N LEU A 320 -11.34 -11.47 -14.31
CA LEU A 320 -10.11 -12.16 -14.71
C LEU A 320 -10.37 -13.30 -15.70
N GLY A 321 -11.45 -14.05 -15.50
CA GLY A 321 -11.85 -15.10 -16.44
C GLY A 321 -12.18 -14.55 -17.83
N LEU A 322 -12.91 -13.43 -17.89
CA LEU A 322 -13.22 -12.76 -19.17
C LEU A 322 -11.97 -12.14 -19.81
N VAL A 323 -11.04 -11.58 -19.03
CA VAL A 323 -9.74 -11.11 -19.55
C VAL A 323 -8.95 -12.29 -20.12
N ALA A 324 -8.83 -13.40 -19.38
CA ALA A 324 -8.15 -14.59 -19.90
C ALA A 324 -8.77 -15.09 -21.21
N MET A 325 -10.10 -15.14 -21.30
CA MET A 325 -10.84 -15.52 -22.50
C MET A 325 -10.58 -14.56 -23.66
N ALA A 326 -10.52 -13.25 -23.41
CA ALA A 326 -10.17 -12.25 -24.43
C ALA A 326 -8.77 -12.51 -25.00
N PHE A 327 -7.79 -12.86 -24.17
CA PHE A 327 -6.44 -13.23 -24.61
C PHE A 327 -6.40 -14.57 -25.37
N TYR A 328 -7.14 -15.59 -24.95
CA TYR A 328 -7.21 -16.86 -25.67
C TYR A 328 -7.87 -16.72 -27.04
N THR A 329 -8.92 -15.92 -27.14
CA THR A 329 -9.68 -15.76 -28.38
C THR A 329 -9.15 -14.65 -29.30
N GLN A 330 -8.15 -13.87 -28.82
CA GLN A 330 -7.59 -12.71 -29.51
C GLN A 330 -8.64 -11.66 -29.93
N ARG A 331 -9.76 -11.59 -29.20
CA ARG A 331 -10.88 -10.69 -29.51
C ARG A 331 -10.73 -9.31 -28.86
N PHE A 332 -9.58 -8.71 -29.04
CA PHE A 332 -9.27 -7.40 -28.42
C PHE A 332 -10.04 -6.25 -29.05
N GLN A 333 -10.40 -6.36 -30.33
CA GLN A 333 -11.07 -5.28 -31.07
C GLN A 333 -12.57 -5.15 -30.75
N LEU A 334 -13.15 -6.04 -29.94
CA LEU A 334 -14.51 -5.90 -29.48
C LEU A 334 -14.71 -4.58 -28.75
N PHE A 335 -15.81 -3.90 -29.04
CA PHE A 335 -16.11 -2.56 -28.50
C PHE A 335 -15.03 -1.52 -28.81
N GLY A 336 -14.42 -1.57 -30.00
CA GLY A 336 -13.40 -0.62 -30.42
C GLY A 336 -12.09 -0.69 -29.62
N GLY A 337 -11.72 -1.89 -29.13
CA GLY A 337 -10.51 -2.09 -28.33
C GLY A 337 -10.70 -1.81 -26.83
N LEU A 338 -11.91 -1.45 -26.38
CA LEU A 338 -12.18 -1.09 -24.98
C LEU A 338 -12.56 -2.30 -24.10
N LEU A 339 -12.65 -3.51 -24.65
CA LEU A 339 -13.04 -4.71 -23.89
C LEU A 339 -12.11 -4.96 -22.69
N VAL A 340 -10.80 -5.11 -22.93
CA VAL A 340 -9.85 -5.43 -21.87
C VAL A 340 -9.66 -4.25 -20.90
N PRO A 341 -9.52 -2.99 -21.34
CA PRO A 341 -9.57 -1.84 -20.42
C PRO A 341 -10.81 -1.83 -19.53
N GLY A 342 -12.00 -2.02 -20.08
CA GLY A 342 -13.24 -2.04 -19.29
C GLY A 342 -13.29 -3.20 -18.28
N LEU A 343 -12.82 -4.39 -18.65
CA LEU A 343 -12.73 -5.54 -17.74
C LEU A 343 -11.71 -5.31 -16.62
N LEU A 344 -10.58 -4.68 -16.92
CA LEU A 344 -9.58 -4.34 -15.91
C LEU A 344 -10.06 -3.20 -15.00
N PHE A 345 -10.83 -2.24 -15.50
CA PHE A 345 -11.49 -1.24 -14.64
C PHE A 345 -12.48 -1.90 -13.67
N ALA A 346 -13.29 -2.85 -14.17
CA ALA A 346 -14.19 -3.63 -13.32
C ALA A 346 -13.41 -4.48 -12.30
N TYR A 347 -12.31 -5.12 -12.72
CA TYR A 347 -11.40 -5.84 -11.82
C TYR A 347 -10.90 -4.93 -10.69
N ILE A 348 -10.36 -3.76 -11.03
CA ILE A 348 -9.86 -2.80 -10.05
C ILE A 348 -10.98 -2.33 -9.11
N ALA A 349 -12.18 -2.08 -9.62
CA ALA A 349 -13.33 -1.71 -8.81
C ALA A 349 -13.64 -2.80 -7.78
N PHE A 350 -13.78 -4.06 -8.20
CA PHE A 350 -14.03 -5.19 -7.31
C PHE A 350 -12.90 -5.40 -6.30
N PHE A 351 -11.64 -5.25 -6.72
CA PHE A 351 -10.50 -5.35 -5.82
C PHE A 351 -10.51 -4.23 -4.77
N ALA A 352 -10.64 -2.98 -5.20
CA ALA A 352 -10.46 -1.80 -4.35
C ALA A 352 -11.49 -1.72 -3.22
N PHE A 353 -12.79 -1.99 -3.52
CA PHE A 353 -13.80 -1.93 -2.47
C PHE A 353 -13.86 -3.18 -1.58
N SER A 354 -13.25 -4.30 -2.00
CA SER A 354 -13.21 -5.55 -1.24
C SER A 354 -11.83 -5.79 -0.62
N GLN A 355 -10.94 -6.49 -1.32
CA GLN A 355 -9.63 -6.87 -0.81
C GLN A 355 -8.78 -5.68 -0.37
N GLY A 356 -8.77 -4.62 -1.17
CA GLY A 356 -7.99 -3.41 -0.88
C GLY A 356 -8.44 -2.69 0.40
N ALA A 357 -9.74 -2.65 0.66
CA ALA A 357 -10.31 -2.03 1.86
C ALA A 357 -10.25 -2.98 3.08
N VAL A 358 -10.49 -4.28 2.87
CA VAL A 358 -10.71 -5.24 3.97
C VAL A 358 -9.42 -5.74 4.59
N ILE A 359 -8.32 -5.90 3.82
CA ILE A 359 -7.10 -6.60 4.29
C ILE A 359 -6.56 -6.04 5.60
N TRP A 360 -6.34 -4.74 5.68
CA TRP A 360 -5.70 -4.13 6.85
C TRP A 360 -6.61 -4.12 8.08
N VAL A 361 -7.90 -3.92 7.85
CA VAL A 361 -8.92 -3.94 8.90
C VAL A 361 -9.03 -5.35 9.46
N PHE A 362 -9.23 -6.35 8.61
CA PHE A 362 -9.38 -7.74 9.03
C PHE A 362 -8.15 -8.26 9.81
N ILE A 363 -6.93 -8.04 9.29
CA ILE A 363 -5.70 -8.45 9.99
C ILE A 363 -5.59 -7.78 11.36
N SER A 364 -6.06 -6.53 11.50
CA SER A 364 -6.03 -5.84 12.80
C SER A 364 -7.08 -6.37 13.80
N GLU A 365 -8.19 -6.92 13.31
CA GLU A 365 -9.32 -7.37 14.11
C GLU A 365 -9.20 -8.81 14.60
N ILE A 366 -8.44 -9.67 13.91
CA ILE A 366 -8.31 -11.09 14.26
C ILE A 366 -7.28 -11.40 15.36
N PHE A 367 -6.44 -10.42 15.73
CA PHE A 367 -5.44 -10.61 16.77
C PHE A 367 -5.81 -9.94 18.09
N PRO A 368 -5.67 -10.65 19.24
CA PRO A 368 -5.79 -10.06 20.57
C PRO A 368 -4.75 -8.96 20.80
N ASN A 369 -5.06 -8.05 21.74
CA ASN A 369 -4.18 -6.91 22.06
C ASN A 369 -2.73 -7.32 22.37
N ALA A 370 -2.52 -8.43 23.07
CA ALA A 370 -1.21 -8.93 23.49
C ALA A 370 -0.25 -9.22 22.32
N VAL A 371 -0.77 -9.64 21.17
CA VAL A 371 0.01 -10.05 20.00
C VAL A 371 -0.35 -9.27 18.71
N ARG A 372 -1.28 -8.32 18.76
CA ARG A 372 -1.81 -7.60 17.60
C ARG A 372 -0.71 -6.94 16.75
N ALA A 373 0.22 -6.23 17.36
CA ALA A 373 1.31 -5.58 16.65
C ALA A 373 2.18 -6.59 15.88
N LYS A 374 2.48 -7.73 16.51
CA LYS A 374 3.25 -8.83 15.89
C LYS A 374 2.47 -9.49 14.75
N GLY A 375 1.15 -9.69 14.94
CA GLY A 375 0.25 -10.25 13.92
C GLY A 375 0.10 -9.34 12.70
N GLN A 376 -0.07 -8.02 12.91
CA GLN A 376 -0.08 -7.04 11.83
C GLN A 376 1.26 -7.00 11.08
N ALA A 377 2.38 -7.06 11.78
CA ALA A 377 3.69 -7.12 11.17
C ALA A 377 3.87 -8.37 10.30
N LEU A 378 3.39 -9.54 10.76
CA LEU A 378 3.39 -10.78 9.98
C LEU A 378 2.54 -10.66 8.72
N GLY A 379 1.30 -10.17 8.84
CA GLY A 379 0.42 -9.99 7.69
C GLY A 379 0.99 -9.00 6.67
N SER A 380 1.52 -7.87 7.14
CA SER A 380 2.19 -6.88 6.27
C SER A 380 3.43 -7.46 5.59
N SER A 381 4.27 -8.20 6.32
CA SER A 381 5.47 -8.84 5.74
C SER A 381 5.09 -9.86 4.67
N THR A 382 4.08 -10.69 4.92
CA THR A 382 3.56 -11.63 3.92
C THR A 382 3.05 -10.90 2.68
N HIS A 383 2.28 -9.83 2.87
CA HIS A 383 1.77 -9.01 1.78
C HIS A 383 2.91 -8.47 0.90
N TRP A 384 3.92 -7.84 1.48
CA TRP A 384 5.01 -7.23 0.71
C TRP A 384 5.94 -8.25 0.05
N VAL A 385 6.20 -9.39 0.72
CA VAL A 385 6.96 -10.49 0.12
C VAL A 385 6.21 -11.05 -1.09
N MET A 386 4.92 -11.31 -0.96
CA MET A 386 4.11 -11.81 -2.07
C MET A 386 3.96 -10.77 -3.19
N ALA A 387 3.83 -9.49 -2.87
CA ALA A 387 3.85 -8.40 -3.85
C ALA A 387 5.14 -8.41 -4.68
N THR A 388 6.28 -8.59 -4.01
CA THR A 388 7.59 -8.72 -4.64
C THR A 388 7.64 -9.93 -5.59
N VAL A 389 7.17 -11.09 -5.14
CA VAL A 389 7.13 -12.31 -5.95
C VAL A 389 6.27 -12.11 -7.20
N ILE A 390 5.08 -11.55 -7.07
CA ILE A 390 4.18 -11.32 -8.22
C ILE A 390 4.79 -10.31 -9.20
N ALA A 391 5.32 -9.18 -8.71
CA ALA A 391 5.94 -8.18 -9.59
C ALA A 391 7.20 -8.71 -10.31
N PHE A 392 7.99 -9.53 -9.61
CA PHE A 392 9.18 -10.17 -10.17
C PHE A 392 8.84 -11.21 -11.25
N THR A 393 7.86 -12.06 -10.99
CA THR A 393 7.57 -13.21 -11.86
C THR A 393 6.67 -12.87 -13.04
N PHE A 394 5.90 -11.79 -12.97
CA PHE A 394 4.92 -11.46 -14.00
C PHE A 394 5.49 -11.30 -15.42
N PRO A 395 6.61 -10.58 -15.67
CA PRO A 395 7.16 -10.45 -17.03
C PRO A 395 7.54 -11.81 -17.62
N TYR A 396 8.12 -12.68 -16.82
CA TYR A 396 8.52 -14.02 -17.24
C TYR A 396 7.27 -14.87 -17.60
N PHE A 397 6.25 -14.85 -16.75
CA PHE A 397 5.01 -15.59 -17.02
C PHE A 397 4.25 -15.03 -18.23
N ALA A 398 4.16 -13.71 -18.35
CA ALA A 398 3.51 -13.05 -19.48
C ALA A 398 4.19 -13.41 -20.82
N GLU A 399 5.54 -13.48 -20.82
CA GLU A 399 6.31 -13.86 -22.02
C GLU A 399 6.20 -15.36 -22.32
N ARG A 400 6.36 -16.24 -21.32
CA ARG A 400 6.43 -17.69 -21.53
C ARG A 400 5.08 -18.37 -21.67
N LEU A 401 4.12 -17.97 -20.85
CA LEU A 401 2.80 -18.58 -20.79
C LEU A 401 1.76 -17.82 -21.63
N GLY A 402 2.06 -16.55 -21.96
CA GLY A 402 1.12 -15.64 -22.59
C GLY A 402 0.09 -15.06 -21.63
N GLY A 403 -0.57 -13.97 -22.06
CA GLY A 403 -1.55 -13.26 -21.22
C GLY A 403 -2.73 -14.16 -20.79
N GLY A 404 -3.23 -15.03 -21.71
CA GLY A 404 -4.35 -15.92 -21.41
C GLY A 404 -4.10 -16.81 -20.19
N ASN A 405 -2.98 -17.55 -20.18
CA ASN A 405 -2.64 -18.44 -19.07
C ASN A 405 -2.31 -17.66 -17.78
N THR A 406 -1.69 -16.50 -17.90
CA THR A 406 -1.36 -15.66 -16.76
C THR A 406 -2.62 -15.16 -16.03
N PHE A 407 -3.60 -14.63 -16.78
CA PHE A 407 -4.87 -14.20 -16.19
C PHE A 407 -5.75 -15.35 -15.74
N ALA A 408 -5.70 -16.51 -16.44
CA ALA A 408 -6.37 -17.74 -16.00
C ALA A 408 -5.81 -18.25 -14.66
N PHE A 409 -4.50 -18.17 -14.44
CA PHE A 409 -3.88 -18.47 -13.15
C PHE A 409 -4.43 -17.57 -12.04
N PHE A 410 -4.43 -16.25 -12.24
CA PHE A 410 -5.00 -15.32 -11.25
C PHE A 410 -6.49 -15.60 -10.98
N CYS A 411 -7.27 -15.92 -12.02
CA CYS A 411 -8.67 -16.32 -11.88
C CYS A 411 -8.82 -17.58 -11.02
N GLY A 412 -8.01 -18.61 -11.27
CA GLY A 412 -7.99 -19.85 -10.48
C GLY A 412 -7.66 -19.60 -9.00
N MET A 413 -6.70 -18.69 -8.72
CA MET A 413 -6.37 -18.29 -7.35
C MET A 413 -7.54 -17.55 -6.68
N MET A 414 -8.35 -16.79 -7.41
CA MET A 414 -9.55 -16.14 -6.85
C MET A 414 -10.67 -17.13 -6.57
N VAL A 415 -10.76 -18.24 -7.33
CA VAL A 415 -11.67 -19.36 -6.99
C VAL A 415 -11.24 -20.00 -5.66
N LEU A 416 -9.93 -20.26 -5.47
CA LEU A 416 -9.42 -20.77 -4.20
C LEU A 416 -9.66 -19.78 -3.05
N GLN A 417 -9.50 -18.48 -3.30
CA GLN A 417 -9.85 -17.43 -2.33
C GLN A 417 -11.33 -17.47 -1.96
N LEU A 418 -12.23 -17.63 -2.94
CA LEU A 418 -13.67 -17.74 -2.66
C LEU A 418 -13.96 -18.93 -1.71
N VAL A 419 -13.34 -20.08 -1.96
CA VAL A 419 -13.43 -21.25 -1.05
C VAL A 419 -12.89 -20.90 0.32
N PHE A 420 -11.75 -20.22 0.40
CA PHE A 420 -11.17 -19.76 1.67
C PHE A 420 -12.14 -18.85 2.45
N VAL A 421 -12.73 -17.85 1.78
CA VAL A 421 -13.68 -16.93 2.42
C VAL A 421 -14.93 -17.65 2.90
N LEU A 422 -15.46 -18.61 2.10
CA LEU A 422 -16.65 -19.38 2.45
C LEU A 422 -16.43 -20.29 3.66
N ARG A 423 -15.24 -20.94 3.74
CA ARG A 423 -14.96 -22.00 4.73
C ARG A 423 -14.29 -21.49 6.00
N PHE A 424 -13.40 -20.51 5.90
CA PHE A 424 -12.48 -20.17 6.98
C PHE A 424 -12.58 -18.73 7.46
N MET A 425 -13.04 -17.77 6.62
CA MET A 425 -13.08 -16.38 7.04
C MET A 425 -14.28 -16.09 7.94
N PRO A 426 -14.07 -15.70 9.22
CA PRO A 426 -15.13 -15.25 10.09
C PRO A 426 -15.60 -13.84 9.69
N GLU A 427 -16.85 -13.48 10.06
CA GLU A 427 -17.27 -12.09 10.05
C GLU A 427 -16.83 -11.41 11.34
N THR A 428 -16.12 -10.30 11.21
CA THR A 428 -15.59 -9.54 12.36
C THR A 428 -16.39 -8.28 12.68
N LYS A 429 -17.34 -7.91 11.80
CA LYS A 429 -18.19 -6.74 11.99
C LYS A 429 -19.02 -6.83 13.28
N GLY A 430 -18.92 -5.78 14.12
CA GLY A 430 -19.74 -5.67 15.33
C GLY A 430 -19.39 -6.65 16.45
N THR A 431 -18.36 -7.47 16.28
CA THR A 431 -17.86 -8.38 17.30
C THR A 431 -16.78 -7.64 18.12
N SER A 432 -16.86 -7.72 19.46
CA SER A 432 -15.76 -7.21 20.28
C SER A 432 -14.49 -8.01 20.01
N LEU A 433 -13.33 -7.41 20.21
CA LEU A 433 -12.04 -8.09 20.00
C LEU A 433 -11.93 -9.35 20.84
N GLU A 434 -12.46 -9.31 22.06
CA GLU A 434 -12.56 -10.47 22.97
C GLU A 434 -13.54 -11.54 22.45
N GLY A 435 -14.59 -11.13 21.73
CA GLY A 435 -15.54 -12.05 21.08
C GLY A 435 -14.92 -12.78 19.89
N VAL A 436 -14.13 -12.07 19.07
CA VAL A 436 -13.37 -12.67 17.96
C VAL A 436 -12.31 -13.63 18.51
N GLU A 437 -11.63 -13.26 19.59
CA GLU A 437 -10.65 -14.10 20.29
C GLU A 437 -11.27 -15.43 20.73
N LYS A 438 -12.42 -15.41 21.41
CA LYS A 438 -13.13 -16.63 21.82
C LYS A 438 -13.48 -17.54 20.64
N THR A 439 -13.86 -16.96 19.51
CA THR A 439 -14.25 -17.72 18.31
C THR A 439 -13.05 -18.34 17.60
N LEU A 440 -11.89 -17.66 17.57
CA LEU A 440 -10.71 -18.08 16.81
C LEU A 440 -9.67 -18.85 17.64
N VAL A 441 -9.64 -18.66 18.97
CA VAL A 441 -8.65 -19.26 19.86
C VAL A 441 -9.18 -20.54 20.52
N MET A 442 -10.50 -20.73 20.61
CA MET A 442 -11.11 -21.93 21.21
C MET A 442 -11.32 -23.08 20.21
N HIS A 443 -10.92 -22.95 18.96
CA HIS A 443 -10.92 -24.01 17.93
C HIS A 443 -9.50 -24.21 17.36
#